data_cdd1cceeed0b682467c61db42d774a95
#
_entry.id   cdd1cceeed0b682467c61db42d774a95
#
_cell.length_a   1.000
_cell.length_b   1.000
_cell.length_c   1.000
_cell.angle_alpha   90.00
_cell.angle_beta   90.00
_cell.angle_gamma   90.00
#
_symmetry.space_group_name_H-M   'P 1'
#
loop_
_entity.id
_entity.type
_entity.pdbx_description
1 polymer ?
#
loop_
_entity_poly.entity_id
_entity_poly.type
_entity_poly.pdbx_seq_one_letter_code
_entity_poly.pdbx_strand_id
1 'polypeptide(L)'
;MADEQQMVLRTEDLVKKYRTRTVVNHVSINVKQGEIVGLLGPNGAGKTTTFYMTVGLVTPNEGKIFLNDMEITKFPVYKRARNGIGYLAQEASIFRKMTVEDNIRSVLEMTETTPEYQKEKLESLIAEFGLNKVRKNLGDQLSGGERRRAEIARCLAIDPKFIMLDEPFAGVDPIAVQDIQTIVAKLKHKNIGILITDHNVQETLSITDRAYLLFEGKILFQGTPEELSENQIVREKYLSNSFVLRRKDFQLEK
;
A
#
# COMPACT_ATOMS: atom_id res chain seq x y z
N MET A 1 -6.15 -7.89 29.80
CA MET A 1 -5.56 -7.37 28.54
C MET A 1 -6.76 -6.87 27.76
N ALA A 2 -6.86 -5.56 27.53
CA ALA A 2 -7.94 -5.02 26.69
C ALA A 2 -7.75 -5.62 25.29
N ASP A 3 -8.83 -6.20 24.73
CA ASP A 3 -8.88 -6.55 23.32
C ASP A 3 -8.57 -5.27 22.52
N GLU A 4 -7.35 -5.13 22.01
CA GLU A 4 -7.03 -4.05 21.06
C GLU A 4 -7.87 -4.32 19.82
N GLN A 5 -8.97 -3.60 19.72
CA GLN A 5 -9.91 -3.73 18.64
C GLN A 5 -9.18 -3.46 17.32
N GLN A 6 -9.07 -4.48 16.47
CA GLN A 6 -8.38 -4.42 15.19
C GLN A 6 -8.92 -3.24 14.36
N MET A 7 -8.05 -2.28 14.02
CA MET A 7 -8.47 -1.12 13.25
C MET A 7 -8.85 -1.49 11.81
N VAL A 8 -9.79 -0.74 11.25
CA VAL A 8 -10.30 -0.94 9.88
C VAL A 8 -10.28 0.39 9.13
N LEU A 9 -9.65 0.40 7.96
CA LEU A 9 -9.78 1.46 6.96
C LEU A 9 -10.84 1.02 5.96
N ARG A 10 -11.93 1.77 5.82
CA ARG A 10 -13.03 1.39 4.91
C ARG A 10 -13.55 2.57 4.09
N THR A 11 -14.09 2.25 2.95
CA THR A 11 -14.82 3.19 2.08
C THR A 11 -16.26 2.71 1.92
N GLU A 12 -17.18 3.64 1.78
CA GLU A 12 -18.59 3.37 1.60
C GLU A 12 -19.13 4.14 0.39
N ASP A 13 -19.62 3.40 -0.59
CA ASP A 13 -20.30 3.90 -1.79
C ASP A 13 -19.57 5.03 -2.53
N LEU A 14 -18.26 4.91 -2.70
CA LEU A 14 -17.45 5.93 -3.36
C LEU A 14 -17.89 6.13 -4.82
N VAL A 15 -18.17 7.38 -5.17
CA VAL A 15 -18.42 7.80 -6.55
C VAL A 15 -17.44 8.88 -6.95
N LYS A 16 -16.86 8.73 -8.14
CA LYS A 16 -16.03 9.77 -8.77
C LYS A 16 -16.42 9.98 -10.22
N LYS A 17 -16.75 11.24 -10.53
CA LYS A 17 -17.07 11.69 -11.89
C LYS A 17 -16.01 12.70 -12.35
N TYR A 18 -15.56 12.55 -13.58
CA TYR A 18 -14.76 13.53 -14.27
C TYR A 18 -15.56 14.02 -15.50
N ARG A 19 -16.01 15.25 -15.44
CA ARG A 19 -16.97 15.80 -16.42
C ARG A 19 -18.22 14.91 -16.50
N THR A 20 -18.48 14.29 -17.65
CA THR A 20 -19.64 13.41 -17.90
C THR A 20 -19.37 11.93 -17.60
N ARG A 21 -18.09 11.54 -17.39
CA ARG A 21 -17.71 10.14 -17.19
C ARG A 21 -17.66 9.80 -15.72
N THR A 22 -18.44 8.82 -15.30
CA THR A 22 -18.32 8.19 -13.98
C THR A 22 -17.18 7.14 -14.05
N VAL A 23 -16.11 7.36 -13.30
CA VAL A 23 -14.90 6.50 -13.28
C VAL A 23 -14.95 5.51 -12.13
N VAL A 24 -15.55 5.91 -11.01
CA VAL A 24 -15.82 5.05 -9.85
C VAL A 24 -17.31 5.20 -9.53
N ASN A 25 -17.99 4.08 -9.36
CA ASN A 25 -19.43 4.01 -9.29
C ASN A 25 -19.86 3.08 -8.13
N HIS A 26 -20.14 3.65 -6.96
CA HIS A 26 -20.54 2.97 -5.73
C HIS A 26 -19.57 1.85 -5.30
N VAL A 27 -18.29 2.21 -5.16
CA VAL A 27 -17.23 1.27 -4.74
C VAL A 27 -17.05 1.35 -3.23
N SER A 28 -17.22 0.20 -2.56
CA SER A 28 -16.98 0.02 -1.13
C SER A 28 -15.89 -1.04 -0.94
N ILE A 29 -14.78 -0.66 -0.29
CA ILE A 29 -13.68 -1.56 0.05
C ILE A 29 -13.31 -1.38 1.52
N ASN A 30 -12.67 -2.38 2.10
CA ASN A 30 -12.10 -2.25 3.45
C ASN A 30 -10.76 -2.99 3.54
N VAL A 31 -9.95 -2.58 4.51
CA VAL A 31 -8.67 -3.21 4.87
C VAL A 31 -8.61 -3.25 6.40
N LYS A 32 -8.27 -4.40 6.97
CA LYS A 32 -8.04 -4.57 8.41
C LYS A 32 -6.55 -4.49 8.71
N GLN A 33 -6.17 -4.12 9.93
CA GLN A 33 -4.78 -4.28 10.38
C GLN A 33 -4.34 -5.75 10.28
N GLY A 34 -3.08 -5.97 9.88
CA GLY A 34 -2.54 -7.31 9.70
C GLY A 34 -3.07 -8.06 8.47
N GLU A 35 -3.69 -7.35 7.53
CA GLU A 35 -4.23 -7.91 6.30
C GLU A 35 -3.58 -7.26 5.07
N ILE A 36 -3.33 -8.05 4.01
CA ILE A 36 -2.91 -7.55 2.71
C ILE A 36 -4.08 -7.69 1.74
N VAL A 37 -4.57 -6.56 1.24
CA VAL A 37 -5.70 -6.48 0.30
C VAL A 37 -5.23 -6.00 -1.06
N GLY A 38 -5.56 -6.73 -2.12
CA GLY A 38 -5.31 -6.34 -3.50
C GLY A 38 -6.47 -5.52 -4.08
N LEU A 39 -6.17 -4.47 -4.85
CA LEU A 39 -7.13 -3.72 -5.65
C LEU A 39 -6.76 -3.88 -7.12
N LEU A 40 -7.41 -4.81 -7.80
CA LEU A 40 -7.08 -5.28 -9.13
C LEU A 40 -8.10 -4.84 -10.18
N GLY A 41 -7.76 -5.01 -11.44
CA GLY A 41 -8.66 -4.73 -12.57
C GLY A 41 -7.90 -4.22 -13.80
N PRO A 42 -8.53 -4.18 -14.97
CA PRO A 42 -7.91 -3.68 -16.19
C PRO A 42 -7.63 -2.18 -16.15
N ASN A 43 -6.88 -1.68 -17.12
CA ASN A 43 -6.66 -0.24 -17.27
C ASN A 43 -7.99 0.49 -17.47
N GLY A 44 -8.16 1.62 -16.77
CA GLY A 44 -9.39 2.40 -16.79
C GLY A 44 -10.55 1.83 -15.93
N ALA A 45 -10.35 0.75 -15.18
CA ALA A 45 -11.36 0.18 -14.28
C ALA A 45 -11.70 1.03 -13.05
N GLY A 46 -10.93 2.09 -12.77
CA GLY A 46 -11.15 2.96 -11.61
C GLY A 46 -10.24 2.66 -10.40
N LYS A 47 -9.29 1.70 -10.50
CA LYS A 47 -8.36 1.33 -9.41
C LYS A 47 -7.63 2.53 -8.82
N THR A 48 -6.81 3.20 -9.62
CA THR A 48 -5.99 4.35 -9.19
C THR A 48 -6.86 5.46 -8.60
N THR A 49 -8.03 5.72 -9.18
CA THR A 49 -8.97 6.72 -8.66
C THR A 49 -9.52 6.32 -7.29
N THR A 50 -9.95 5.06 -7.12
CA THR A 50 -10.42 4.53 -5.84
C THR A 50 -9.31 4.58 -4.80
N PHE A 51 -8.12 4.14 -5.17
CA PHE A 51 -6.94 4.19 -4.33
C PHE A 51 -6.61 5.62 -3.90
N TYR A 52 -6.57 6.58 -4.83
CA TYR A 52 -6.27 7.99 -4.55
C TYR A 52 -7.34 8.66 -3.69
N MET A 53 -8.61 8.28 -3.83
CA MET A 53 -9.64 8.73 -2.89
C MET A 53 -9.36 8.21 -1.49
N THR A 54 -8.96 6.93 -1.34
CA THR A 54 -8.64 6.32 -0.04
C THR A 54 -7.39 6.94 0.60
N VAL A 55 -6.39 7.33 -0.20
CA VAL A 55 -5.19 8.06 0.28
C VAL A 55 -5.48 9.53 0.64
N GLY A 56 -6.46 10.15 -0.02
CA GLY A 56 -6.80 11.57 0.15
C GLY A 56 -6.18 12.50 -0.89
N LEU A 57 -5.67 11.97 -1.99
CA LEU A 57 -5.18 12.73 -3.15
C LEU A 57 -6.33 13.22 -4.03
N VAL A 58 -7.45 12.49 -4.03
CA VAL A 58 -8.66 12.81 -4.80
C VAL A 58 -9.85 12.83 -3.85
N THR A 59 -10.68 13.86 -3.93
CA THR A 59 -11.94 13.93 -3.18
C THR A 59 -13.04 13.20 -3.95
N PRO A 60 -13.79 12.27 -3.33
CA PRO A 60 -14.95 11.66 -3.96
C PRO A 60 -16.06 12.69 -4.22
N ASN A 61 -16.93 12.42 -5.20
CA ASN A 61 -18.14 13.20 -5.41
C ASN A 61 -19.24 12.77 -4.42
N GLU A 62 -19.31 11.46 -4.15
CA GLU A 62 -20.28 10.86 -3.23
C GLU A 62 -19.58 9.72 -2.46
N GLY A 63 -20.19 9.29 -1.34
CA GLY A 63 -19.64 8.27 -0.47
C GLY A 63 -18.72 8.81 0.61
N LYS A 64 -18.24 7.91 1.46
CA LYS A 64 -17.47 8.25 2.66
C LYS A 64 -16.26 7.33 2.85
N ILE A 65 -15.28 7.82 3.60
CA ILE A 65 -14.08 7.09 3.96
C ILE A 65 -13.91 7.17 5.47
N PHE A 66 -13.66 6.04 6.10
CA PHE A 66 -13.57 5.91 7.56
C PHE A 66 -12.28 5.21 7.98
N LEU A 67 -11.74 5.68 9.08
CA LEU A 67 -10.74 4.97 9.88
C LEU A 67 -11.43 4.57 11.19
N ASN A 68 -11.78 3.30 11.36
CA ASN A 68 -12.77 2.83 12.35
C ASN A 68 -14.08 3.64 12.22
N ASP A 69 -14.45 4.36 13.28
CA ASP A 69 -15.66 5.19 13.31
C ASP A 69 -15.42 6.65 12.92
N MET A 70 -14.14 7.03 12.73
CA MET A 70 -13.77 8.39 12.35
C MET A 70 -13.92 8.59 10.84
N GLU A 71 -14.79 9.50 10.44
CA GLU A 71 -14.89 9.90 9.03
C GLU A 71 -13.69 10.77 8.62
N ILE A 72 -12.94 10.29 7.64
CA ILE A 72 -11.73 10.95 7.11
C ILE A 72 -11.89 11.43 5.66
N THR A 73 -13.11 11.43 5.12
CA THR A 73 -13.41 11.75 3.71
C THR A 73 -12.76 13.05 3.25
N LYS A 74 -12.85 14.10 4.08
CA LYS A 74 -12.31 15.45 3.79
C LYS A 74 -10.89 15.67 4.30
N PHE A 75 -10.26 14.66 4.92
CA PHE A 75 -8.90 14.82 5.41
C PHE A 75 -7.89 14.82 4.26
N PRO A 76 -7.02 15.84 4.17
CA PRO A 76 -5.92 15.83 3.23
C PRO A 76 -4.87 14.74 3.61
N VAL A 77 -3.99 14.40 2.68
CA VAL A 77 -3.00 13.32 2.83
C VAL A 77 -2.21 13.45 4.14
N TYR A 78 -1.69 14.63 4.47
CA TYR A 78 -0.88 14.82 5.69
C TYR A 78 -1.66 14.52 6.97
N LYS A 79 -2.97 14.85 7.00
CA LYS A 79 -3.82 14.57 8.16
C LYS A 79 -4.13 13.07 8.26
N ARG A 80 -4.29 12.38 7.12
CA ARG A 80 -4.40 10.90 7.09
C ARG A 80 -3.10 10.24 7.56
N ALA A 81 -1.94 10.76 7.14
CA ALA A 81 -0.64 10.27 7.58
C ALA A 81 -0.49 10.37 9.12
N ARG A 82 -0.85 11.51 9.72
CA ARG A 82 -0.86 11.68 11.19
C ARG A 82 -1.84 10.75 11.92
N ASN A 83 -2.84 10.24 11.23
CA ASN A 83 -3.77 9.22 11.76
C ASN A 83 -3.32 7.78 11.42
N GLY A 84 -2.08 7.60 10.96
CA GLY A 84 -1.49 6.29 10.75
C GLY A 84 -1.74 5.67 9.37
N ILE A 85 -2.03 6.47 8.33
CA ILE A 85 -2.18 5.98 6.95
C ILE A 85 -0.94 6.39 6.15
N GLY A 86 0.02 5.48 5.96
CA GLY A 86 1.19 5.66 5.12
C GLY A 86 0.85 5.51 3.63
N TYR A 87 1.55 6.24 2.78
CA TYR A 87 1.41 6.16 1.33
C TYR A 87 2.77 6.02 0.64
N LEU A 88 2.88 5.04 -0.22
CA LEU A 88 4.04 4.79 -1.06
C LEU A 88 3.63 4.92 -2.53
N ALA A 89 4.03 6.00 -3.17
CA ALA A 89 3.70 6.32 -4.54
C ALA A 89 4.37 5.36 -5.55
N GLN A 90 3.79 5.26 -6.73
CA GLN A 90 4.39 4.56 -7.87
C GLN A 90 5.72 5.21 -8.29
N GLU A 91 5.73 6.54 -8.42
CA GLU A 91 6.94 7.27 -8.73
C GLU A 91 7.86 7.41 -7.53
N ALA A 92 9.17 7.47 -7.79
CA ALA A 92 10.17 7.64 -6.76
C ALA A 92 9.93 8.91 -5.94
N SER A 93 9.65 8.71 -4.64
CA SER A 93 9.32 9.78 -3.70
C SER A 93 10.51 10.22 -2.85
N ILE A 94 11.66 9.55 -2.96
CA ILE A 94 12.86 9.87 -2.17
C ILE A 94 13.36 11.29 -2.48
N PHE A 95 13.78 12.02 -1.48
CA PHE A 95 14.45 13.32 -1.66
C PHE A 95 15.85 13.08 -2.23
N ARG A 96 16.02 13.34 -3.53
CA ARG A 96 17.19 12.96 -4.31
C ARG A 96 18.51 13.56 -3.80
N LYS A 97 18.49 14.78 -3.22
CA LYS A 97 19.65 15.51 -2.71
C LYS A 97 19.87 15.39 -1.21
N MET A 98 19.11 14.51 -0.56
CA MET A 98 19.29 14.13 0.84
C MET A 98 19.89 12.74 0.92
N THR A 99 20.64 12.47 1.99
CA THR A 99 21.12 11.10 2.26
C THR A 99 19.98 10.18 2.63
N VAL A 100 20.18 8.87 2.58
CA VAL A 100 19.17 7.89 3.05
C VAL A 100 18.79 8.17 4.50
N GLU A 101 19.79 8.41 5.35
CA GLU A 101 19.59 8.76 6.75
C GLU A 101 18.73 10.01 6.90
N ASP A 102 19.05 11.08 6.17
CA ASP A 102 18.33 12.35 6.29
C ASP A 102 16.91 12.25 5.72
N ASN A 103 16.68 11.42 4.70
CA ASN A 103 15.34 11.11 4.21
C ASN A 103 14.43 10.50 5.29
N ILE A 104 14.96 9.60 6.12
CA ILE A 104 14.20 8.97 7.21
C ILE A 104 14.09 9.95 8.38
N ARG A 105 15.20 10.60 8.76
CA ARG A 105 15.26 11.56 9.86
C ARG A 105 14.27 12.72 9.67
N SER A 106 14.18 13.28 8.45
CA SER A 106 13.28 14.42 8.17
C SER A 106 11.82 14.12 8.51
N VAL A 107 11.40 12.86 8.40
CA VAL A 107 10.04 12.44 8.76
C VAL A 107 9.91 12.21 10.26
N LEU A 108 10.93 11.62 10.91
CA LEU A 108 10.95 11.44 12.36
C LEU A 108 10.88 12.77 13.10
N GLU A 109 11.61 13.80 12.64
CA GLU A 109 11.58 15.16 13.20
C GLU A 109 10.21 15.84 13.11
N MET A 110 9.32 15.38 12.21
CA MET A 110 7.94 15.84 12.10
C MET A 110 6.97 15.13 13.07
N THR A 111 7.44 14.10 13.78
CA THR A 111 6.66 13.40 14.81
C THR A 111 6.76 14.10 16.16
N GLU A 112 5.79 13.88 17.05
CA GLU A 112 5.78 14.42 18.42
C GLU A 112 6.53 13.51 19.41
N THR A 113 7.54 12.74 18.92
CA THR A 113 8.32 11.80 19.72
C THR A 113 9.61 12.44 20.25
N THR A 114 10.21 11.82 21.30
CA THR A 114 11.46 12.32 21.87
C THR A 114 12.65 12.13 20.93
N PRO A 115 13.71 12.97 21.04
CA PRO A 115 14.93 12.81 20.23
C PRO A 115 15.59 11.44 20.39
N GLU A 116 15.52 10.84 21.59
CA GLU A 116 16.05 9.52 21.89
C GLU A 116 15.30 8.46 21.08
N TYR A 117 13.96 8.49 21.11
CA TYR A 117 13.13 7.59 20.32
C TYR A 117 13.38 7.76 18.81
N GLN A 118 13.47 8.99 18.32
CA GLN A 118 13.75 9.27 16.90
C GLN A 118 15.08 8.65 16.47
N LYS A 119 16.11 8.76 17.33
CA LYS A 119 17.43 8.16 17.06
C LYS A 119 17.37 6.63 17.03
N GLU A 120 16.76 6.01 18.04
CA GLU A 120 16.59 4.55 18.10
C GLU A 120 15.78 4.03 16.91
N LYS A 121 14.71 4.70 16.57
CA LYS A 121 13.86 4.35 15.42
C LYS A 121 14.61 4.46 14.09
N LEU A 122 15.41 5.50 13.91
CA LEU A 122 16.27 5.68 12.73
C LEU A 122 17.24 4.52 12.58
N GLU A 123 17.98 4.17 13.64
CA GLU A 123 18.94 3.05 13.62
C GLU A 123 18.24 1.73 13.32
N SER A 124 17.10 1.49 13.96
CA SER A 124 16.28 0.29 13.73
C SER A 124 15.83 0.17 12.28
N LEU A 125 15.30 1.26 11.68
CA LEU A 125 14.85 1.25 10.29
C LEU A 125 16.00 1.04 9.32
N ILE A 126 17.15 1.69 9.52
CA ILE A 126 18.34 1.50 8.69
C ILE A 126 18.83 0.07 8.73
N ALA A 127 18.86 -0.55 9.92
CA ALA A 127 19.29 -1.94 10.09
C ALA A 127 18.29 -2.92 9.46
N GLU A 128 17.00 -2.76 9.78
CA GLU A 128 15.92 -3.64 9.30
C GLU A 128 15.83 -3.69 7.77
N PHE A 129 16.00 -2.54 7.11
CA PHE A 129 15.91 -2.44 5.65
C PHE A 129 17.26 -2.65 4.92
N GLY A 130 18.30 -3.05 5.65
CA GLY A 130 19.63 -3.32 5.08
C GLY A 130 20.28 -2.09 4.42
N LEU A 131 20.03 -0.89 4.96
CA LEU A 131 20.46 0.39 4.39
C LEU A 131 21.81 0.87 4.94
N ASN A 132 22.46 0.13 5.84
CA ASN A 132 23.71 0.53 6.50
C ASN A 132 24.80 0.94 5.50
N LYS A 133 25.00 0.17 4.42
CA LYS A 133 26.05 0.41 3.42
C LYS A 133 25.81 1.69 2.61
N VAL A 134 24.54 2.06 2.40
CA VAL A 134 24.13 3.21 1.58
C VAL A 134 23.60 4.38 2.42
N ARG A 135 23.71 4.29 3.75
CA ARG A 135 23.19 5.24 4.72
C ARG A 135 23.51 6.71 4.37
N LYS A 136 24.75 6.96 3.93
CA LYS A 136 25.27 8.29 3.60
C LYS A 136 25.17 8.63 2.11
N ASN A 137 24.69 7.70 1.26
CA ASN A 137 24.50 7.96 -0.15
C ASN A 137 23.29 8.89 -0.35
N LEU A 138 23.38 9.74 -1.38
CA LEU A 138 22.25 10.59 -1.78
C LEU A 138 21.16 9.73 -2.46
N GLY A 139 19.91 10.17 -2.37
CA GLY A 139 18.79 9.46 -2.95
C GLY A 139 18.87 9.20 -4.46
N ASP A 140 19.57 10.06 -5.21
CA ASP A 140 19.80 9.88 -6.65
C ASP A 140 20.94 8.89 -7.00
N GLN A 141 21.71 8.42 -6.01
CA GLN A 141 22.79 7.45 -6.16
C GLN A 141 22.34 5.99 -5.89
N LEU A 142 21.11 5.80 -5.45
CA LEU A 142 20.58 4.50 -5.05
C LEU A 142 20.13 3.69 -6.27
N SER A 143 20.41 2.39 -6.23
CA SER A 143 19.73 1.41 -7.10
C SER A 143 18.22 1.41 -6.87
N GLY A 144 17.45 0.86 -7.83
CA GLY A 144 15.99 0.77 -7.70
C GLY A 144 15.51 0.10 -6.40
N GLY A 145 16.14 -1.04 -6.06
CA GLY A 145 15.81 -1.79 -4.85
C GLY A 145 16.20 -1.06 -3.57
N GLU A 146 17.41 -0.45 -3.51
CA GLU A 146 17.83 0.35 -2.35
C GLU A 146 16.91 1.56 -2.14
N ARG A 147 16.58 2.24 -3.23
CA ARG A 147 15.64 3.37 -3.19
C ARG A 147 14.29 2.95 -2.64
N ARG A 148 13.73 1.83 -3.12
CA ARG A 148 12.42 1.35 -2.66
C ARG A 148 12.45 0.97 -1.18
N ARG A 149 13.51 0.30 -0.71
CA ARG A 149 13.70 0.02 0.71
C ARG A 149 13.79 1.28 1.56
N ALA A 150 14.50 2.31 1.09
CA ALA A 150 14.61 3.60 1.78
C ALA A 150 13.27 4.34 1.84
N GLU A 151 12.46 4.30 0.78
CA GLU A 151 11.11 4.88 0.75
C GLU A 151 10.15 4.19 1.73
N ILE A 152 10.21 2.84 1.80
CA ILE A 152 9.41 2.08 2.77
C ILE A 152 9.87 2.39 4.21
N ALA A 153 11.17 2.40 4.47
CA ALA A 153 11.72 2.76 5.78
C ALA A 153 11.27 4.16 6.21
N ARG A 154 11.30 5.13 5.29
CA ARG A 154 10.79 6.49 5.53
C ARG A 154 9.29 6.51 5.82
N CYS A 155 8.50 5.70 5.10
CA CYS A 155 7.06 5.58 5.36
C CYS A 155 6.78 5.01 6.76
N LEU A 156 7.62 4.08 7.24
CA LEU A 156 7.49 3.45 8.55
C LEU A 156 7.93 4.36 9.71
N ALA A 157 8.59 5.46 9.43
CA ALA A 157 9.03 6.41 10.46
C ALA A 157 7.87 7.03 11.26
N ILE A 158 6.67 7.07 10.69
CA ILE A 158 5.44 7.58 11.35
C ILE A 158 4.65 6.50 12.09
N ASP A 159 5.16 5.27 12.22
CA ASP A 159 4.45 4.12 12.81
C ASP A 159 3.03 3.90 12.25
N PRO A 160 2.91 3.73 10.92
CA PRO A 160 1.60 3.64 10.28
C PRO A 160 0.84 2.39 10.72
N LYS A 161 -0.48 2.51 10.81
CA LYS A 161 -1.42 1.39 11.02
C LYS A 161 -1.84 0.77 9.70
N PHE A 162 -1.81 1.55 8.64
CA PHE A 162 -2.09 1.14 7.26
C PHE A 162 -1.04 1.69 6.30
N ILE A 163 -0.69 0.92 5.29
CA ILE A 163 0.18 1.36 4.19
C ILE A 163 -0.52 1.13 2.86
N MET A 164 -0.56 2.18 2.06
CA MET A 164 -1.12 2.19 0.72
C MET A 164 0.03 2.11 -0.29
N LEU A 165 0.11 1.00 -1.05
CA LEU A 165 1.17 0.73 -2.03
C LEU A 165 0.62 0.89 -3.45
N ASP A 166 1.08 1.91 -4.16
CA ASP A 166 0.68 2.19 -5.53
C ASP A 166 1.70 1.59 -6.50
N GLU A 167 1.30 0.54 -7.21
CA GLU A 167 2.10 -0.20 -8.19
C GLU A 167 3.54 -0.52 -7.72
N PRO A 168 3.71 -1.18 -6.55
CA PRO A 168 5.03 -1.39 -5.96
C PRO A 168 5.97 -2.27 -6.79
N PHE A 169 5.44 -3.05 -7.74
CA PHE A 169 6.20 -3.97 -8.59
C PHE A 169 6.47 -3.41 -9.99
N ALA A 170 5.93 -2.23 -10.32
CA ALA A 170 6.08 -1.63 -11.64
C ALA A 170 7.53 -1.23 -11.93
N GLY A 171 8.09 -1.72 -13.06
CA GLY A 171 9.43 -1.36 -13.50
C GLY A 171 10.57 -1.85 -12.60
N VAL A 172 10.29 -2.86 -11.76
CA VAL A 172 11.26 -3.45 -10.83
C VAL A 172 11.72 -4.80 -11.37
N ASP A 173 13.00 -5.12 -11.20
CA ASP A 173 13.54 -6.43 -11.57
C ASP A 173 12.98 -7.56 -10.70
N PRO A 174 12.97 -8.83 -11.17
CA PRO A 174 12.35 -9.93 -10.45
C PRO A 174 12.93 -10.21 -9.05
N ILE A 175 14.23 -9.95 -8.83
CA ILE A 175 14.87 -10.13 -7.52
C ILE A 175 14.34 -9.07 -6.55
N ALA A 176 14.32 -7.81 -6.98
CA ALA A 176 13.80 -6.73 -6.16
C ALA A 176 12.28 -6.85 -5.90
N VAL A 177 11.50 -7.45 -6.82
CA VAL A 177 10.08 -7.79 -6.56
C VAL A 177 9.98 -8.76 -5.37
N GLN A 178 10.81 -9.80 -5.30
CA GLN A 178 10.81 -10.74 -4.17
C GLN A 178 11.19 -10.07 -2.86
N ASP A 179 12.17 -9.16 -2.89
CA ASP A 179 12.54 -8.36 -1.71
C ASP A 179 11.36 -7.53 -1.20
N ILE A 180 10.67 -6.82 -2.10
CA ILE A 180 9.50 -6.01 -1.76
C ILE A 180 8.38 -6.88 -1.18
N GLN A 181 8.11 -8.03 -1.77
CA GLN A 181 7.09 -8.97 -1.28
C GLN A 181 7.43 -9.48 0.13
N THR A 182 8.71 -9.80 0.37
CA THR A 182 9.18 -10.20 1.71
C THR A 182 8.98 -9.08 2.73
N ILE A 183 9.29 -7.83 2.34
CA ILE A 183 9.03 -6.65 3.19
C ILE A 183 7.54 -6.52 3.50
N VAL A 184 6.68 -6.60 2.48
CA VAL A 184 5.22 -6.50 2.64
C VAL A 184 4.68 -7.58 3.58
N ALA A 185 5.17 -8.82 3.46
CA ALA A 185 4.82 -9.91 4.38
C ALA A 185 5.25 -9.59 5.83
N LYS A 186 6.46 -9.06 6.04
CA LYS A 186 6.93 -8.62 7.37
C LYS A 186 6.05 -7.50 7.96
N LEU A 187 5.60 -6.55 7.13
CA LEU A 187 4.72 -5.47 7.58
C LEU A 187 3.36 -5.99 8.05
N LYS A 188 2.79 -6.97 7.36
CA LYS A 188 1.58 -7.68 7.81
C LYS A 188 1.78 -8.29 9.20
N HIS A 189 2.92 -8.96 9.45
CA HIS A 189 3.23 -9.55 10.77
C HIS A 189 3.42 -8.51 11.87
N LYS A 190 3.77 -7.27 11.51
CA LYS A 190 3.78 -6.12 12.42
C LYS A 190 2.39 -5.51 12.66
N ASN A 191 1.32 -6.23 12.31
CA ASN A 191 -0.07 -5.78 12.41
C ASN A 191 -0.35 -4.50 11.63
N ILE A 192 0.30 -4.30 10.47
CA ILE A 192 0.02 -3.19 9.54
C ILE A 192 -0.93 -3.69 8.46
N GLY A 193 -2.05 -2.99 8.25
CA GLY A 193 -2.96 -3.26 7.14
C GLY A 193 -2.40 -2.70 5.83
N ILE A 194 -2.50 -3.45 4.74
CA ILE A 194 -1.87 -3.06 3.47
C ILE A 194 -2.89 -3.11 2.34
N LEU A 195 -3.01 -2.02 1.59
CA LEU A 195 -3.73 -2.00 0.32
C LEU A 195 -2.72 -1.86 -0.81
N ILE A 196 -2.75 -2.81 -1.75
CA ILE A 196 -1.88 -2.83 -2.93
C ILE A 196 -2.73 -2.67 -4.18
N THR A 197 -2.34 -1.75 -5.07
CA THR A 197 -2.79 -1.75 -6.46
C THR A 197 -1.59 -2.00 -7.37
N ASP A 198 -1.72 -2.93 -8.30
CA ASP A 198 -0.68 -3.24 -9.29
C ASP A 198 -1.33 -3.83 -10.55
N HIS A 199 -0.64 -3.71 -11.67
CA HIS A 199 -1.01 -4.38 -12.91
C HIS A 199 -0.37 -5.77 -13.04
N ASN A 200 0.62 -6.09 -12.22
CA ASN A 200 1.22 -7.42 -12.13
C ASN A 200 0.36 -8.31 -11.21
N VAL A 201 -0.66 -8.90 -11.82
CA VAL A 201 -1.69 -9.69 -11.12
C VAL A 201 -1.09 -10.86 -10.37
N GLN A 202 -0.16 -11.59 -11.01
CA GLN A 202 0.45 -12.78 -10.41
C GLN A 202 1.22 -12.42 -9.13
N GLU A 203 2.05 -11.38 -9.18
CA GLU A 203 2.87 -10.97 -8.04
C GLU A 203 2.01 -10.42 -6.90
N THR A 204 0.91 -9.72 -7.24
CA THR A 204 -0.03 -9.19 -6.24
C THR A 204 -0.84 -10.30 -5.58
N LEU A 205 -1.49 -11.18 -6.37
CA LEU A 205 -2.27 -12.29 -5.82
C LEU A 205 -1.43 -13.29 -5.05
N SER A 206 -0.14 -13.40 -5.36
CA SER A 206 0.77 -14.32 -4.64
C SER A 206 0.92 -13.99 -3.15
N ILE A 207 0.72 -12.72 -2.74
CA ILE A 207 0.96 -12.24 -1.38
C ILE A 207 -0.29 -11.70 -0.68
N THR A 208 -1.40 -11.48 -1.39
CA THR A 208 -2.62 -10.93 -0.79
C THR A 208 -3.43 -11.99 -0.06
N ASP A 209 -4.14 -11.58 0.99
CA ASP A 209 -5.10 -12.43 1.71
C ASP A 209 -6.43 -12.47 0.97
N ARG A 210 -6.84 -11.34 0.41
CA ARG A 210 -8.00 -11.20 -0.46
C ARG A 210 -7.81 -10.03 -1.42
N ALA A 211 -8.64 -9.97 -2.45
CA ALA A 211 -8.60 -8.88 -3.39
C ALA A 211 -10.00 -8.45 -3.86
N TYR A 212 -10.08 -7.19 -4.27
CA TYR A 212 -11.21 -6.62 -5.00
C TYR A 212 -10.82 -6.51 -6.47
N LEU A 213 -11.67 -7.02 -7.34
CA LEU A 213 -11.53 -6.84 -8.79
C LEU A 213 -12.51 -5.76 -9.24
N LEU A 214 -11.96 -4.64 -9.68
CA LEU A 214 -12.72 -3.56 -10.30
C LEU A 214 -12.85 -3.80 -11.82
N PHE A 215 -14.04 -3.54 -12.32
CA PHE A 215 -14.34 -3.56 -13.76
C PHE A 215 -15.36 -2.46 -14.05
N GLU A 216 -15.08 -1.59 -15.03
CA GLU A 216 -15.96 -0.48 -15.44
C GLU A 216 -16.47 0.39 -14.26
N GLY A 217 -15.57 0.69 -13.33
CA GLY A 217 -15.85 1.54 -12.17
C GLY A 217 -16.60 0.88 -11.03
N LYS A 218 -16.86 -0.44 -11.07
CA LYS A 218 -17.58 -1.19 -10.04
C LYS A 218 -16.77 -2.38 -9.54
N ILE A 219 -17.08 -2.89 -8.37
CA ILE A 219 -16.55 -4.17 -7.90
C ILE A 219 -17.26 -5.28 -8.68
N LEU A 220 -16.48 -6.00 -9.51
CA LEU A 220 -16.95 -7.16 -10.23
C LEU A 220 -16.92 -8.41 -9.36
N PHE A 221 -15.87 -8.55 -8.55
CA PHE A 221 -15.69 -9.68 -7.64
C PHE A 221 -14.83 -9.28 -6.45
N GLN A 222 -15.03 -9.96 -5.32
CA GLN A 222 -14.16 -9.89 -4.15
C GLN A 222 -14.04 -11.27 -3.52
N GLY A 223 -12.86 -11.60 -3.03
CA GLY A 223 -12.61 -12.90 -2.39
C GLY A 223 -11.14 -13.18 -2.22
N THR A 224 -10.81 -14.40 -1.84
CA THR A 224 -9.42 -14.88 -1.76
C THR A 224 -8.80 -14.98 -3.16
N PRO A 225 -7.47 -14.99 -3.29
CA PRO A 225 -6.81 -15.25 -4.57
C PRO A 225 -7.25 -16.55 -5.25
N GLU A 226 -7.51 -17.59 -4.47
CA GLU A 226 -8.01 -18.87 -4.94
C GLU A 226 -9.40 -18.71 -5.57
N GLU A 227 -10.34 -18.09 -4.85
CA GLU A 227 -11.69 -17.80 -5.34
C GLU A 227 -11.69 -16.95 -6.61
N LEU A 228 -10.81 -15.94 -6.68
CA LEU A 228 -10.64 -15.11 -7.90
C LEU A 228 -10.12 -15.96 -9.07
N SER A 229 -9.12 -16.80 -8.82
CA SER A 229 -8.48 -17.59 -9.87
C SER A 229 -9.38 -18.69 -10.45
N GLU A 230 -10.35 -19.17 -9.68
CA GLU A 230 -11.32 -20.20 -10.07
C GLU A 230 -12.58 -19.61 -10.70
N ASN A 231 -12.89 -18.35 -10.45
CA ASN A 231 -14.10 -17.71 -10.93
C ASN A 231 -14.08 -17.50 -12.45
N GLN A 232 -15.04 -18.11 -13.16
CA GLN A 232 -15.11 -18.07 -14.62
C GLN A 232 -15.23 -16.65 -15.17
N ILE A 233 -16.03 -15.76 -14.57
CA ILE A 233 -16.22 -14.40 -15.03
C ILE A 233 -14.92 -13.59 -14.86
N VAL A 234 -14.19 -13.82 -13.76
CA VAL A 234 -12.88 -13.20 -13.50
C VAL A 234 -11.85 -13.63 -14.52
N ARG A 235 -11.83 -14.93 -14.87
CA ARG A 235 -10.92 -15.48 -15.89
C ARG A 235 -11.21 -14.90 -17.27
N GLU A 236 -12.46 -14.87 -17.68
CA GLU A 236 -12.88 -14.35 -19.00
C GLU A 236 -12.61 -12.85 -19.15
N LYS A 237 -12.85 -12.05 -18.09
CA LYS A 237 -12.75 -10.59 -18.17
C LYS A 237 -11.39 -10.02 -17.80
N TYR A 238 -10.55 -10.77 -17.08
CA TYR A 238 -9.32 -10.21 -16.50
C TYR A 238 -8.12 -11.16 -16.47
N LEU A 239 -8.23 -12.38 -15.93
CA LEU A 239 -7.08 -13.26 -15.68
C LEU A 239 -6.61 -14.07 -16.89
N SER A 240 -7.43 -14.29 -17.89
CA SER A 240 -7.30 -15.28 -18.95
C SER A 240 -7.49 -16.74 -18.48
N ASN A 241 -7.85 -17.62 -19.43
CA ASN A 241 -8.04 -19.05 -19.13
C ASN A 241 -6.75 -19.80 -18.81
N SER A 242 -5.60 -19.27 -19.22
CA SER A 242 -4.28 -19.85 -18.95
C SER A 242 -3.65 -19.41 -17.63
N PHE A 243 -4.29 -18.51 -16.89
CA PHE A 243 -3.77 -18.03 -15.60
C PHE A 243 -3.66 -19.16 -14.59
N VAL A 244 -2.50 -19.27 -13.94
CA VAL A 244 -2.24 -20.24 -12.87
C VAL A 244 -1.77 -19.45 -11.65
N LEU A 245 -2.55 -19.49 -10.57
CA LEU A 245 -2.18 -18.87 -9.32
C LEU A 245 -0.96 -19.58 -8.70
N ARG A 246 0.06 -18.79 -8.34
CA ARG A 246 1.25 -19.27 -7.62
C ARG A 246 1.34 -18.50 -6.32
N ARG A 247 0.99 -19.13 -5.22
CA ARG A 247 1.13 -18.54 -3.88
C ARG A 247 2.59 -18.55 -3.44
N LYS A 248 2.99 -17.54 -2.69
CA LYS A 248 4.30 -17.48 -2.05
C LYS A 248 4.12 -17.66 -0.55
N ASP A 249 4.78 -18.65 -0.01
CA ASP A 249 4.90 -18.87 1.44
C ASP A 249 6.14 -18.14 1.92
N PHE A 250 5.95 -17.06 2.65
CA PHE A 250 7.05 -16.34 3.28
C PHE A 250 7.30 -16.98 4.64
N GLN A 251 8.25 -17.94 4.69
CA GLN A 251 8.81 -18.40 5.96
C GLN A 251 9.63 -17.24 6.53
N LEU A 252 8.98 -16.42 7.35
CA LEU A 252 9.66 -15.37 8.09
C LEU A 252 10.36 -16.06 9.27
N GLU A 253 11.70 -16.02 9.27
CA GLU A 253 12.48 -16.40 10.45
C GLU A 253 11.98 -15.60 11.66
N LYS A 254 11.72 -16.32 12.75
CA LYS A 254 11.19 -15.78 14.01
C LYS A 254 12.23 -14.92 14.72
#